data_d395d1fcc37373fe5cfce275e83e7f1b
#
_entry.id   d395d1fcc37373fe5cfce275e83e7f1b
#
_cell.length_a   1.000
_cell.length_b   1.000
_cell.length_c   1.000
_cell.angle_alpha   90.00
_cell.angle_beta   90.00
_cell.angle_gamma   90.00
#
_symmetry.space_group_name_H-M   'P 1'
#
loop_
_entity.id
_entity.type
_entity.pdbx_description
1 polymer ?
#
loop_
_entity_poly.entity_id
_entity_poly.type
_entity_poly.pdbx_seq_one_letter_code
_entity_poly.pdbx_strand_id
1 'polypeptide(L)'
;MKYQKTVLAAALLAMATTTQAGGLLTNTNQSIAFNRNFARVGAIGIDGVYFNPAGVAFLDQGFHLSLNFQNVYQTREITSTFSVPALANTPYEYPFKLNGGNTTDGSKFYQGKASVPILPSFQVAYNKDKWSFQAGFGLTGGGGKATFNDGLPSFERSVSLLPALINQQLPTFSALLGQNETPATTYSLQSYMSGQQYNFGLQLGVAYKINENLSVFGGARFNYIYNKYQGSITNISANVGGNNQNLYDYFQSKVNALNEKASALQTQAVAAQTQADALRAQANQTTDPTAKAQLLAAADQYAAGAQKATAGAKLVRAGADKLDSSKEKVKDRYLEVSQRGWGITPILGIDYRTGKWNFAARYEFTTKFNIENNTKRDDTKKYENGVNTPNDIPGILALGAQYEVLKNLRVMAGYNHYFDKDARMDNDKQRFLKHNTQEFLAGVEWDINPSVTVSAGGQRTLYGLGDGKYLTDLSFVTSSYSFGFGAKIKVAKNAHLNVAYFFTNYSNFKKEYDGAIEAGQEQVTQPNGTVTMQPKTLATKNTDIFTRTNKVLGVGLDIDF
;
A
#
# COMPACT_ATOMS: atom_id res chain seq x y z
N MET A 1 9.95 -20.05 13.45
CA MET A 1 8.68 -20.77 13.22
C MET A 1 7.49 -19.82 13.34
N LYS A 2 7.29 -18.84 12.41
CA LYS A 2 6.15 -17.90 12.41
C LYS A 2 5.69 -17.50 11.00
N TYR A 3 5.90 -18.33 9.98
CA TYR A 3 5.59 -17.98 8.57
C TYR A 3 4.40 -18.72 7.95
N GLN A 4 3.53 -19.38 8.71
CA GLN A 4 2.64 -20.40 8.17
C GLN A 4 1.13 -20.10 8.16
N LYS A 5 0.65 -18.87 8.34
CA LYS A 5 -0.81 -18.63 8.33
C LYS A 5 -1.32 -17.50 7.42
N THR A 6 -0.61 -17.09 6.38
CA THR A 6 -0.90 -15.78 5.79
C THR A 6 -0.73 -15.66 4.28
N VAL A 7 -1.22 -16.55 3.44
CA VAL A 7 -1.19 -16.29 1.99
C VAL A 7 -2.38 -15.45 1.52
N LEU A 8 -3.57 -15.62 2.09
CA LEU A 8 -4.72 -14.74 1.77
C LEU A 8 -4.76 -13.43 2.59
N ALA A 9 -4.10 -13.39 3.75
CA ALA A 9 -4.07 -12.19 4.59
C ALA A 9 -2.94 -11.21 4.22
N ALA A 10 -2.01 -11.59 3.33
CA ALA A 10 -0.84 -10.77 2.98
C ALA A 10 -1.16 -9.51 2.15
N ALA A 11 -2.37 -9.42 1.60
CA ALA A 11 -2.71 -8.43 0.61
C ALA A 11 -3.08 -7.03 1.12
N LEU A 12 -3.38 -6.84 2.41
CA LEU A 12 -3.81 -5.54 2.95
C LEU A 12 -2.68 -4.84 3.72
N LEU A 13 -1.56 -4.53 3.08
CA LEU A 13 -0.42 -3.80 3.66
C LEU A 13 -0.52 -2.28 3.46
N ALA A 14 0.05 -1.54 4.40
CA ALA A 14 -0.02 -0.08 4.54
C ALA A 14 0.24 0.73 3.26
N MET A 15 -0.70 1.61 2.93
CA MET A 15 -0.54 2.63 1.89
C MET A 15 0.06 3.90 2.49
N ALA A 16 1.18 4.36 1.98
CA ALA A 16 1.56 5.76 2.06
C ALA A 16 1.04 6.46 0.81
N THR A 17 -0.08 7.17 0.93
CA THR A 17 -0.55 8.04 -0.15
C THR A 17 0.12 9.40 0.00
N THR A 18 1.18 9.65 -0.75
CA THR A 18 1.82 10.96 -0.77
C THR A 18 1.47 11.72 -2.04
N THR A 19 1.00 12.96 -1.90
CA THR A 19 1.02 13.95 -2.98
C THR A 19 2.46 14.41 -3.11
N GLN A 20 3.25 13.83 -4.01
CA GLN A 20 4.69 14.07 -4.01
C GLN A 20 5.15 15.00 -5.12
N ALA A 21 5.69 16.14 -4.70
CA ALA A 21 6.95 16.68 -5.17
C ALA A 21 7.84 16.65 -3.93
N GLY A 22 8.84 15.75 -3.82
CA GLY A 22 9.68 15.62 -2.63
C GLY A 22 10.21 14.21 -2.40
N GLY A 23 10.74 13.96 -1.21
CA GLY A 23 11.24 12.67 -0.77
C GLY A 23 10.17 11.58 -0.66
N LEU A 24 10.55 10.40 -0.16
CA LEU A 24 9.63 9.25 -0.06
C LEU A 24 8.39 9.51 0.82
N LEU A 25 8.50 10.39 1.83
CA LEU A 25 7.44 10.69 2.80
C LEU A 25 7.14 12.19 2.91
N THR A 26 7.83 13.06 2.16
CA THR A 26 7.74 14.51 2.30
C THR A 26 7.16 15.18 1.06
N ASN A 27 6.37 16.24 1.27
CA ASN A 27 5.88 17.12 0.22
C ASN A 27 6.66 18.43 0.26
N THR A 28 7.13 18.89 -0.89
CA THR A 28 7.82 20.18 -1.03
C THR A 28 6.95 21.29 -1.62
N ASN A 29 5.78 20.99 -2.14
CA ASN A 29 4.84 21.98 -2.71
C ASN A 29 4.11 22.79 -1.62
N GLN A 30 4.86 23.57 -0.83
CA GLN A 30 4.31 24.34 0.30
C GLN A 30 3.93 25.79 -0.06
N SER A 31 4.18 26.24 -1.28
CA SER A 31 3.77 27.56 -1.77
C SER A 31 3.52 27.56 -3.29
N ILE A 32 2.78 28.54 -3.78
CA ILE A 32 2.55 28.71 -5.21
C ILE A 32 3.80 29.26 -5.91
N ALA A 33 4.67 29.97 -5.19
CA ALA A 33 5.98 30.36 -5.69
C ALA A 33 6.83 29.15 -6.06
N PHE A 34 6.81 28.07 -5.26
CA PHE A 34 7.44 26.79 -5.59
C PHE A 34 6.78 26.14 -6.80
N ASN A 35 5.46 26.12 -6.86
CA ASN A 35 4.75 25.46 -7.97
C ASN A 35 5.08 26.05 -9.35
N ARG A 36 5.41 27.35 -9.42
CA ARG A 36 5.83 28.02 -10.65
C ARG A 36 7.34 27.99 -10.90
N ASN A 37 8.17 27.73 -9.84
CA ASN A 37 9.62 27.63 -9.92
C ASN A 37 10.15 26.80 -8.76
N PHE A 38 10.59 25.58 -9.01
CA PHE A 38 10.98 24.62 -7.96
C PHE A 38 12.26 25.00 -7.20
N ALA A 39 13.18 25.78 -7.80
CA ALA A 39 14.47 26.12 -7.19
C ALA A 39 14.35 27.30 -6.20
N ARG A 40 13.58 27.14 -5.12
CA ARG A 40 13.28 28.22 -4.17
C ARG A 40 14.29 28.40 -3.03
N VAL A 41 15.18 27.42 -2.79
CA VAL A 41 16.10 27.46 -1.65
C VAL A 41 17.05 28.66 -1.72
N GLY A 42 17.52 29.04 -2.91
CA GLY A 42 18.36 30.22 -3.11
C GLY A 42 17.57 31.55 -3.25
N ALA A 43 16.23 31.52 -3.25
CA ALA A 43 15.43 32.72 -3.44
C ALA A 43 15.04 33.37 -2.11
N ILE A 44 14.93 34.68 -2.12
CA ILE A 44 14.43 35.50 -0.99
C ILE A 44 12.97 35.85 -1.30
N GLY A 45 12.06 35.46 -0.41
CA GLY A 45 10.63 35.70 -0.51
C GLY A 45 9.92 35.20 0.75
N ILE A 46 8.63 35.48 0.90
CA ILE A 46 7.85 35.02 2.06
C ILE A 46 7.71 33.48 2.09
N ASP A 47 7.71 32.83 0.94
CA ASP A 47 7.77 31.37 0.82
C ASP A 47 9.07 30.79 1.44
N GLY A 48 10.08 31.62 1.64
CA GLY A 48 11.32 31.29 2.36
C GLY A 48 11.07 30.77 3.77
N VAL A 49 9.97 31.11 4.44
CA VAL A 49 9.61 30.51 5.75
C VAL A 49 9.72 28.98 5.69
N TYR A 50 9.39 28.37 4.57
CA TYR A 50 9.58 26.93 4.34
C TYR A 50 10.89 26.63 3.61
N PHE A 51 11.26 27.36 2.52
CA PHE A 51 12.35 26.97 1.63
C PHE A 51 13.72 27.54 2.04
N ASN A 52 13.76 28.80 2.48
CA ASN A 52 14.96 29.55 2.84
C ASN A 52 14.69 30.44 4.07
N PRO A 53 14.50 29.85 5.25
CA PRO A 53 14.04 30.62 6.40
C PRO A 53 15.06 31.66 6.90
N ALA A 54 16.36 31.48 6.65
CA ALA A 54 17.36 32.49 6.92
C ALA A 54 17.22 33.71 5.99
N GLY A 55 16.92 33.49 4.69
CA GLY A 55 16.74 34.53 3.70
C GLY A 55 15.54 35.47 3.97
N VAL A 56 14.53 35.00 4.72
CA VAL A 56 13.38 35.84 5.09
C VAL A 56 13.78 37.08 5.92
N ALA A 57 14.90 37.03 6.67
CA ALA A 57 15.42 38.17 7.40
C ALA A 57 15.88 39.33 6.50
N PHE A 58 15.99 39.12 5.20
CA PHE A 58 16.33 40.12 4.21
C PHE A 58 15.12 40.79 3.52
N LEU A 59 13.89 40.34 3.82
CA LEU A 59 12.69 41.07 3.43
C LEU A 59 12.60 42.40 4.15
N ASP A 60 11.74 43.28 3.66
CA ASP A 60 11.47 44.58 4.26
C ASP A 60 11.01 44.46 5.73
N GLN A 61 11.10 45.56 6.46
CA GLN A 61 10.58 45.64 7.84
C GLN A 61 9.06 45.58 7.81
N GLY A 62 8.45 44.88 8.79
CA GLY A 62 7.01 44.78 8.91
C GLY A 62 6.51 43.34 8.87
N PHE A 63 5.24 43.18 8.60
CA PHE A 63 4.55 41.91 8.60
C PHE A 63 4.34 41.40 7.16
N HIS A 64 4.66 40.14 6.92
CA HIS A 64 4.53 39.45 5.63
C HIS A 64 3.64 38.22 5.79
N LEU A 65 2.71 38.03 4.86
CA LEU A 65 1.77 36.89 4.85
C LEU A 65 1.70 36.29 3.44
N SER A 66 1.75 34.97 3.35
CA SER A 66 1.41 34.23 2.12
C SER A 66 0.33 33.20 2.43
N LEU A 67 -0.75 33.23 1.68
CA LEU A 67 -1.84 32.24 1.72
C LEU A 67 -1.85 31.46 0.41
N ASN A 68 -1.88 30.15 0.48
CA ASN A 68 -1.75 29.28 -0.70
C ASN A 68 -2.81 28.20 -0.71
N PHE A 69 -3.41 27.97 -1.88
CA PHE A 69 -4.41 26.95 -2.13
C PHE A 69 -4.05 26.19 -3.40
N GLN A 70 -4.06 24.87 -3.32
CA GLN A 70 -3.72 24.00 -4.44
C GLN A 70 -4.81 22.98 -4.66
N ASN A 71 -5.11 22.72 -5.95
CA ASN A 71 -5.91 21.58 -6.40
C ASN A 71 -4.95 20.53 -6.95
N VAL A 72 -5.04 19.30 -6.44
CA VAL A 72 -4.12 18.22 -6.79
C VAL A 72 -4.90 17.05 -7.35
N TYR A 73 -4.45 16.54 -8.49
CA TYR A 73 -4.96 15.32 -9.11
C TYR A 73 -3.81 14.36 -9.43
N GLN A 74 -3.97 13.09 -9.02
CA GLN A 74 -2.98 12.03 -9.24
C GLN A 74 -3.62 10.76 -9.76
N THR A 75 -2.90 10.03 -10.64
CA THR A 75 -3.13 8.61 -10.90
C THR A 75 -2.00 7.77 -10.33
N ARG A 76 -2.32 6.55 -9.96
CA ARG A 76 -1.39 5.50 -9.54
C ARG A 76 -1.73 4.26 -10.33
N GLU A 77 -0.78 3.75 -11.10
CA GLU A 77 -1.04 2.71 -12.07
C GLU A 77 -0.07 1.56 -11.87
N ILE A 78 -0.62 0.35 -11.92
CA ILE A 78 0.14 -0.89 -11.78
C ILE A 78 -0.30 -1.81 -12.91
N THR A 79 0.64 -2.21 -13.77
CA THR A 79 0.45 -3.33 -14.68
C THR A 79 1.13 -4.55 -14.06
N SER A 80 0.35 -5.57 -13.75
CA SER A 80 0.83 -6.74 -13.03
C SER A 80 0.69 -8.00 -13.87
N THR A 81 1.76 -8.81 -13.91
CA THR A 81 1.74 -10.17 -14.46
C THR A 81 2.04 -11.16 -13.35
N PHE A 82 1.27 -12.23 -13.31
CA PHE A 82 1.39 -13.30 -12.33
C PHE A 82 1.37 -14.64 -13.05
N SER A 83 2.40 -15.46 -12.84
CA SER A 83 2.47 -16.79 -13.43
C SER A 83 2.88 -17.87 -12.44
N VAL A 84 2.42 -19.09 -12.73
CA VAL A 84 2.69 -20.30 -11.94
C VAL A 84 3.34 -21.34 -12.86
N PRO A 85 4.69 -21.40 -12.94
CA PRO A 85 5.41 -22.26 -13.88
C PRO A 85 5.05 -23.76 -13.75
N ALA A 86 4.70 -24.20 -12.54
CA ALA A 86 4.26 -25.59 -12.32
C ALA A 86 2.93 -25.96 -13.02
N LEU A 87 2.18 -24.94 -13.49
CA LEU A 87 0.93 -25.10 -14.25
C LEU A 87 1.11 -24.73 -15.73
N ALA A 88 2.35 -24.75 -16.24
CA ALA A 88 2.66 -24.46 -17.64
C ALA A 88 1.79 -25.30 -18.59
N ASN A 89 1.41 -24.71 -19.72
CA ASN A 89 0.53 -25.29 -20.73
C ASN A 89 -0.90 -25.61 -20.24
N THR A 90 -1.32 -25.06 -19.10
CA THR A 90 -2.72 -25.09 -18.63
C THR A 90 -3.31 -23.68 -18.64
N PRO A 91 -4.65 -23.52 -18.61
CA PRO A 91 -5.28 -22.21 -18.47
C PRO A 91 -4.87 -21.46 -17.19
N TYR A 92 -4.31 -22.16 -16.22
CA TYR A 92 -3.95 -21.64 -14.89
C TYR A 92 -2.49 -21.17 -14.79
N GLU A 93 -1.70 -21.25 -15.86
CA GLU A 93 -0.33 -20.74 -15.90
C GLU A 93 -0.28 -19.23 -15.65
N TYR A 94 -1.23 -18.49 -16.27
CA TYR A 94 -1.40 -17.04 -16.10
C TYR A 94 -2.80 -16.76 -15.54
N PRO A 95 -3.01 -16.87 -14.22
CA PRO A 95 -4.35 -16.89 -13.63
C PRO A 95 -5.18 -15.62 -13.89
N PHE A 96 -4.56 -14.46 -14.06
CA PHE A 96 -5.30 -13.24 -14.37
C PHE A 96 -6.07 -13.29 -15.69
N LYS A 97 -5.65 -14.13 -16.64
CA LYS A 97 -6.42 -14.40 -17.88
C LYS A 97 -7.84 -14.88 -17.60
N LEU A 98 -8.04 -15.56 -16.47
CA LEU A 98 -9.33 -16.12 -16.06
C LEU A 98 -10.30 -15.06 -15.51
N ASN A 99 -9.84 -13.81 -15.29
CA ASN A 99 -10.63 -12.69 -14.79
C ASN A 99 -10.24 -11.37 -15.48
N GLY A 100 -10.35 -11.31 -16.81
CA GLY A 100 -10.17 -10.09 -17.58
C GLY A 100 -8.73 -9.61 -17.75
N GLY A 101 -7.73 -10.44 -17.45
CA GLY A 101 -6.34 -10.16 -17.81
C GLY A 101 -6.10 -10.28 -19.33
N ASN A 102 -5.03 -9.68 -19.81
CA ASN A 102 -4.63 -9.73 -21.21
C ASN A 102 -4.43 -11.19 -21.66
N THR A 103 -5.09 -11.57 -22.77
CA THR A 103 -5.07 -12.95 -23.28
C THR A 103 -3.71 -13.38 -23.81
N THR A 104 -2.83 -12.43 -24.20
CA THR A 104 -1.51 -12.74 -24.73
C THR A 104 -0.51 -13.02 -23.61
N ASP A 105 -0.27 -12.08 -22.72
CA ASP A 105 0.79 -12.12 -21.71
C ASP A 105 0.31 -12.32 -20.26
N GLY A 106 -1.01 -12.37 -20.05
CA GLY A 106 -1.62 -12.52 -18.73
C GLY A 106 -1.48 -11.27 -17.83
N SER A 107 -1.09 -10.13 -18.38
CA SER A 107 -1.02 -8.89 -17.62
C SER A 107 -2.40 -8.33 -17.29
N LYS A 108 -2.51 -7.62 -16.17
CA LYS A 108 -3.73 -6.92 -15.76
C LYS A 108 -3.39 -5.54 -15.23
N PHE A 109 -4.22 -4.56 -15.58
CA PHE A 109 -4.03 -3.16 -15.22
C PHE A 109 -4.90 -2.78 -14.02
N TYR A 110 -4.31 -2.05 -13.07
CA TYR A 110 -4.98 -1.54 -11.87
C TYR A 110 -4.71 -0.05 -11.75
N GLN A 111 -5.75 0.74 -11.53
CA GLN A 111 -5.62 2.18 -11.40
C GLN A 111 -6.22 2.70 -10.11
N GLY A 112 -5.42 3.44 -9.35
CA GLY A 112 -5.85 4.27 -8.24
C GLY A 112 -5.91 5.74 -8.63
N LYS A 113 -6.91 6.46 -8.13
CA LYS A 113 -7.07 7.90 -8.32
C LYS A 113 -7.05 8.61 -6.98
N ALA A 114 -6.36 9.75 -6.93
CA ALA A 114 -6.38 10.64 -5.78
C ALA A 114 -6.69 12.06 -6.23
N SER A 115 -7.61 12.72 -5.53
CA SER A 115 -7.96 14.11 -5.78
C SER A 115 -8.02 14.86 -4.46
N VAL A 116 -7.41 16.03 -4.41
CA VAL A 116 -7.46 16.96 -3.29
C VAL A 116 -7.96 18.29 -3.83
N PRO A 117 -9.25 18.61 -3.64
CA PRO A 117 -9.83 19.83 -4.17
C PRO A 117 -9.14 21.10 -3.65
N ILE A 118 -8.77 21.11 -2.37
CA ILE A 118 -8.11 22.25 -1.71
C ILE A 118 -7.04 21.71 -0.76
N LEU A 119 -5.78 22.05 -1.03
CA LEU A 119 -4.62 21.82 -0.18
C LEU A 119 -4.11 23.17 0.30
N PRO A 120 -4.40 23.60 1.55
CA PRO A 120 -4.01 24.89 2.05
C PRO A 120 -2.61 24.88 2.64
N SER A 121 -1.92 26.02 2.53
CA SER A 121 -0.73 26.33 3.32
C SER A 121 -0.63 27.84 3.57
N PHE A 122 0.07 28.24 4.62
CA PHE A 122 0.38 29.64 4.86
C PHE A 122 1.79 29.81 5.40
N GLN A 123 2.36 31.00 5.13
CA GLN A 123 3.63 31.45 5.65
C GLN A 123 3.45 32.89 6.20
N VAL A 124 4.03 33.12 7.37
CA VAL A 124 3.98 34.42 8.07
C VAL A 124 5.38 34.76 8.53
N ALA A 125 5.77 36.03 8.37
CA ALA A 125 6.99 36.56 8.95
C ALA A 125 6.75 37.98 9.50
N TYR A 126 7.39 38.30 10.62
CA TYR A 126 7.46 39.64 11.16
C TYR A 126 8.92 40.05 11.30
N ASN A 127 9.34 40.98 10.47
CA ASN A 127 10.70 41.51 10.46
C ASN A 127 10.79 42.79 11.25
N LYS A 128 11.67 42.80 12.26
CA LYS A 128 12.00 43.99 13.06
C LYS A 128 13.50 44.05 13.30
N ASP A 129 14.11 45.12 12.84
CA ASP A 129 15.55 45.38 12.91
C ASP A 129 16.33 44.22 12.25
N LYS A 130 17.09 43.46 13.04
CA LYS A 130 17.86 42.29 12.57
C LYS A 130 17.12 40.97 12.74
N TRP A 131 15.93 40.96 13.30
CA TRP A 131 15.19 39.76 13.65
C TRP A 131 14.03 39.50 12.70
N SER A 132 13.83 38.25 12.37
CA SER A 132 12.65 37.75 11.63
C SER A 132 12.00 36.62 12.41
N PHE A 133 10.79 36.86 12.91
CA PHE A 133 9.97 35.85 13.59
C PHE A 133 9.05 35.20 12.56
N GLN A 134 9.07 33.88 12.49
CA GLN A 134 8.45 33.13 11.38
C GLN A 134 7.53 32.03 11.86
N ALA A 135 6.40 31.89 11.17
CA ALA A 135 5.48 30.77 11.33
C ALA A 135 5.01 30.28 9.95
N GLY A 136 4.87 28.98 9.80
CA GLY A 136 4.35 28.37 8.58
C GLY A 136 3.57 27.10 8.86
N PHE A 137 2.52 26.86 8.10
CA PHE A 137 1.71 25.66 8.19
C PHE A 137 1.44 25.10 6.81
N GLY A 138 1.44 23.77 6.71
CA GLY A 138 1.06 23.06 5.49
C GLY A 138 1.07 21.55 5.67
N LEU A 139 0.73 20.85 4.60
CA LEU A 139 0.82 19.41 4.56
C LEU A 139 2.21 18.99 4.06
N THR A 140 3.09 18.67 5.00
CA THR A 140 4.49 18.32 4.74
C THR A 140 4.66 16.86 4.30
N GLY A 141 3.58 16.08 4.22
CA GLY A 141 3.56 14.73 3.67
C GLY A 141 2.13 14.23 3.46
N GLY A 142 1.92 13.36 2.48
CA GLY A 142 0.59 12.88 2.13
C GLY A 142 -0.25 13.96 1.45
N GLY A 143 -1.51 14.10 1.84
CA GLY A 143 -2.41 15.18 1.41
C GLY A 143 -3.62 14.74 0.59
N GLY A 144 -3.90 13.45 0.49
CA GLY A 144 -5.08 12.99 -0.25
C GLY A 144 -5.52 11.59 0.10
N LYS A 145 -6.68 11.23 -0.45
CA LYS A 145 -7.22 9.88 -0.42
C LYS A 145 -7.02 9.25 -1.80
N ALA A 146 -6.20 8.20 -1.89
CA ALA A 146 -6.11 7.38 -3.08
C ALA A 146 -7.11 6.23 -2.99
N THR A 147 -7.82 5.95 -4.10
CA THR A 147 -8.84 4.90 -4.15
C THR A 147 -8.60 4.02 -5.36
N PHE A 148 -8.52 2.72 -5.13
CA PHE A 148 -8.51 1.66 -6.13
C PHE A 148 -9.85 0.93 -6.05
N ASN A 149 -10.74 1.19 -6.99
CA ASN A 149 -12.10 0.63 -6.99
C ASN A 149 -12.12 -0.84 -7.38
N ASP A 150 -11.13 -1.28 -8.15
CA ASP A 150 -10.99 -2.67 -8.60
C ASP A 150 -9.94 -3.43 -7.76
N GLY A 151 -9.57 -2.88 -6.58
CA GLY A 151 -8.57 -3.45 -5.69
C GLY A 151 -7.14 -3.36 -6.24
N LEU A 152 -6.32 -4.32 -5.84
CA LEU A 152 -4.88 -4.33 -6.08
C LEU A 152 -4.42 -5.70 -6.62
N PRO A 153 -3.27 -5.77 -7.32
CA PRO A 153 -2.70 -7.04 -7.76
C PRO A 153 -2.55 -8.06 -6.65
N SER A 154 -2.08 -7.64 -5.47
CA SER A 154 -1.90 -8.53 -4.31
C SER A 154 -3.22 -9.13 -3.82
N PHE A 155 -4.34 -8.41 -3.93
CA PHE A 155 -5.67 -8.90 -3.57
C PHE A 155 -6.10 -9.99 -4.53
N GLU A 156 -5.95 -9.76 -5.83
CA GLU A 156 -6.39 -10.68 -6.86
C GLU A 156 -5.50 -11.93 -6.93
N ARG A 157 -4.17 -11.80 -6.77
CA ARG A 157 -3.28 -12.96 -6.70
C ARG A 157 -3.70 -13.97 -5.64
N SER A 158 -4.23 -13.49 -4.51
CA SER A 158 -4.65 -14.33 -3.39
C SER A 158 -5.81 -15.27 -3.73
N VAL A 159 -6.62 -14.93 -4.74
CA VAL A 159 -7.82 -15.68 -5.14
C VAL A 159 -7.73 -16.28 -6.55
N SER A 160 -6.81 -15.80 -7.36
CA SER A 160 -6.73 -16.13 -8.79
C SER A 160 -6.46 -17.61 -9.11
N LEU A 161 -5.86 -18.36 -8.20
CA LEU A 161 -5.60 -19.79 -8.34
C LEU A 161 -6.72 -20.69 -7.79
N LEU A 162 -7.79 -20.12 -7.23
CA LEU A 162 -8.88 -20.93 -6.66
C LEU A 162 -9.49 -21.92 -7.65
N PRO A 163 -9.72 -21.59 -8.95
CA PRO A 163 -10.20 -22.58 -9.91
C PRO A 163 -9.26 -23.79 -10.04
N ALA A 164 -7.95 -23.58 -10.14
CA ALA A 164 -6.98 -24.67 -10.22
C ALA A 164 -6.97 -25.52 -8.95
N LEU A 165 -7.01 -24.89 -7.77
CA LEU A 165 -7.01 -25.57 -6.47
C LEU A 165 -8.31 -26.36 -6.24
N ILE A 166 -9.46 -25.86 -6.66
CA ILE A 166 -10.73 -26.57 -6.64
C ILE A 166 -10.62 -27.81 -7.52
N ASN A 167 -10.18 -27.63 -8.77
CA ASN A 167 -10.09 -28.72 -9.75
C ASN A 167 -9.12 -29.83 -9.32
N GLN A 168 -8.06 -29.51 -8.63
CA GLN A 168 -7.13 -30.48 -8.07
C GLN A 168 -7.83 -31.39 -7.02
N GLN A 169 -8.85 -30.91 -6.34
CA GLN A 169 -9.56 -31.64 -5.29
C GLN A 169 -10.85 -32.33 -5.79
N LEU A 170 -11.31 -32.02 -7.00
CA LEU A 170 -12.56 -32.57 -7.55
C LEU A 170 -12.63 -34.10 -7.54
N PRO A 171 -11.58 -34.87 -7.91
CA PRO A 171 -11.65 -36.33 -7.88
C PRO A 171 -11.95 -36.89 -6.48
N THR A 172 -11.34 -36.28 -5.46
CA THR A 172 -11.59 -36.66 -4.05
C THR A 172 -13.02 -36.33 -3.63
N PHE A 173 -13.55 -35.16 -3.98
CA PHE A 173 -14.92 -34.80 -3.65
C PHE A 173 -15.95 -35.62 -4.41
N SER A 174 -15.71 -35.88 -5.70
CA SER A 174 -16.55 -36.76 -6.50
C SER A 174 -16.66 -38.16 -5.88
N ALA A 175 -15.53 -38.73 -5.45
CA ALA A 175 -15.51 -40.02 -4.78
C ALA A 175 -16.26 -39.99 -3.42
N LEU A 176 -16.04 -38.98 -2.61
CA LEU A 176 -16.69 -38.83 -1.30
C LEU A 176 -18.20 -38.63 -1.42
N LEU A 177 -18.63 -37.80 -2.37
CA LEU A 177 -20.07 -37.54 -2.62
C LEU A 177 -20.75 -38.64 -3.41
N GLY A 178 -19.99 -39.42 -4.20
CA GLY A 178 -20.52 -40.44 -5.10
C GLY A 178 -21.19 -39.87 -6.35
N GLN A 179 -20.78 -38.68 -6.77
CA GLN A 179 -21.27 -38.01 -7.97
C GLN A 179 -20.13 -37.24 -8.64
N ASN A 180 -20.20 -37.06 -9.96
CA ASN A 180 -19.20 -36.26 -10.68
C ASN A 180 -19.40 -34.78 -10.40
N GLU A 181 -18.35 -34.14 -9.95
CA GLU A 181 -18.31 -32.68 -9.73
C GLU A 181 -17.76 -31.99 -10.98
N THR A 182 -18.28 -30.80 -11.27
CA THR A 182 -17.91 -30.03 -12.47
C THR A 182 -16.71 -29.14 -12.19
N PRO A 183 -15.73 -29.04 -13.12
CA PRO A 183 -14.57 -28.18 -12.96
C PRO A 183 -14.92 -26.69 -12.89
N ALA A 184 -14.17 -25.95 -12.08
CA ALA A 184 -14.17 -24.50 -12.07
C ALA A 184 -13.29 -23.97 -13.22
N THR A 185 -13.76 -22.96 -13.95
CA THR A 185 -13.08 -22.44 -15.16
C THR A 185 -12.55 -21.03 -15.00
N THR A 186 -13.29 -20.15 -14.34
CA THR A 186 -12.93 -18.74 -14.12
C THR A 186 -13.16 -18.40 -12.65
N TYR A 187 -12.66 -17.24 -12.25
CA TYR A 187 -12.96 -16.65 -10.94
C TYR A 187 -13.39 -15.20 -11.09
N SER A 188 -14.01 -14.69 -10.07
CA SER A 188 -14.32 -13.26 -9.90
C SER A 188 -14.25 -12.89 -8.43
N LEU A 189 -14.05 -11.60 -8.16
CA LEU A 189 -14.07 -11.04 -6.82
C LEU A 189 -14.49 -9.57 -6.90
N GLN A 190 -15.01 -9.05 -5.80
CA GLN A 190 -15.15 -7.63 -5.58
C GLN A 190 -14.04 -7.19 -4.63
N SER A 191 -13.22 -6.26 -5.05
CA SER A 191 -12.13 -5.77 -4.22
C SER A 191 -12.04 -4.24 -4.26
N TYR A 192 -11.72 -3.68 -3.12
CA TYR A 192 -11.63 -2.24 -2.94
C TYR A 192 -10.48 -1.91 -2.01
N MET A 193 -9.76 -0.84 -2.31
CA MET A 193 -8.78 -0.29 -1.38
C MET A 193 -8.75 1.22 -1.43
N SER A 194 -8.78 1.87 -0.28
CA SER A 194 -8.46 3.29 -0.16
C SER A 194 -7.48 3.53 0.98
N GLY A 195 -6.57 4.46 0.73
CA GLY A 195 -5.64 4.95 1.73
C GLY A 195 -5.62 6.47 1.72
N GLN A 196 -5.53 7.03 2.92
CA GLN A 196 -5.45 8.46 3.16
C GLN A 196 -4.34 8.71 4.15
N GLN A 197 -3.48 9.67 3.85
CA GLN A 197 -2.39 10.07 4.73
C GLN A 197 -2.30 11.59 4.77
N TYR A 198 -2.18 12.13 5.97
CA TYR A 198 -1.90 13.54 6.23
C TYR A 198 -0.74 13.65 7.21
N ASN A 199 0.25 14.46 6.85
CA ASN A 199 1.28 14.94 7.75
C ASN A 199 1.17 16.46 7.82
N PHE A 200 0.54 16.96 8.87
CA PHE A 200 0.40 18.38 9.14
C PHE A 200 1.67 18.90 9.80
N GLY A 201 2.27 19.94 9.23
CA GLY A 201 3.48 20.58 9.76
C GLY A 201 3.22 22.01 10.17
N LEU A 202 3.41 22.34 11.45
CA LEU A 202 3.45 23.70 11.96
C LEU A 202 4.90 24.06 12.27
N GLN A 203 5.50 24.92 11.47
CA GLN A 203 6.87 25.40 11.64
C GLN A 203 6.89 26.74 12.37
N LEU A 204 7.76 26.87 13.38
CA LEU A 204 8.05 28.12 14.08
C LEU A 204 9.57 28.30 14.13
N GLY A 205 10.03 29.53 14.01
CA GLY A 205 11.44 29.84 14.11
C GLY A 205 11.78 31.31 14.04
N VAL A 206 13.07 31.55 14.19
CA VAL A 206 13.61 32.93 14.23
C VAL A 206 14.84 32.99 13.35
N ALA A 207 14.92 33.97 12.44
CA ALA A 207 16.14 34.29 11.74
C ALA A 207 16.77 35.58 12.30
N TYR A 208 18.09 35.62 12.22
CA TYR A 208 18.87 36.78 12.65
C TYR A 208 19.82 37.24 11.55
N LYS A 209 19.68 38.47 11.13
CA LYS A 209 20.56 39.14 10.17
C LYS A 209 21.85 39.58 10.87
N ILE A 210 22.93 38.82 10.71
CA ILE A 210 24.23 39.10 11.31
C ILE A 210 24.78 40.40 10.74
N ASN A 211 24.75 40.54 9.41
CA ASN A 211 25.10 41.74 8.66
C ASN A 211 24.29 41.80 7.34
N GLU A 212 24.60 42.74 6.48
CA GLU A 212 23.86 42.99 5.24
C GLU A 212 23.97 41.80 4.22
N ASN A 213 24.92 40.89 4.45
CA ASN A 213 25.18 39.78 3.55
C ASN A 213 24.81 38.40 4.15
N LEU A 214 24.75 38.25 5.46
CA LEU A 214 24.67 36.99 6.16
C LEU A 214 23.53 36.96 7.17
N SER A 215 22.69 35.96 7.08
CA SER A 215 21.68 35.62 8.08
C SER A 215 21.70 34.13 8.43
N VAL A 216 21.22 33.83 9.63
CA VAL A 216 21.07 32.48 10.16
C VAL A 216 19.66 32.26 10.68
N PHE A 217 19.21 31.02 10.70
CA PHE A 217 17.88 30.64 11.20
C PHE A 217 17.98 29.45 12.15
N GLY A 218 17.18 29.48 13.20
CA GLY A 218 16.91 28.35 14.08
C GLY A 218 15.43 28.22 14.34
N GLY A 219 14.91 27.00 14.23
CA GLY A 219 13.48 26.75 14.44
C GLY A 219 13.17 25.26 14.55
N ALA A 220 11.89 24.97 14.62
CA ALA A 220 11.39 23.61 14.67
C ALA A 220 10.03 23.49 13.97
N ARG A 221 9.73 22.30 13.46
CA ARG A 221 8.42 21.93 12.92
C ARG A 221 7.79 20.86 13.80
N PHE A 222 6.60 21.13 14.29
CA PHE A 222 5.72 20.14 14.89
C PHE A 222 4.98 19.41 13.76
N ASN A 223 5.11 18.10 13.70
CA ASN A 223 4.45 17.23 12.73
C ASN A 223 3.39 16.40 13.44
N TYR A 224 2.17 16.37 12.88
CA TYR A 224 1.09 15.50 13.30
C TYR A 224 0.64 14.64 12.12
N ILE A 225 0.68 13.31 12.31
CA ILE A 225 0.33 12.35 11.26
C ILE A 225 -1.01 11.69 11.58
N TYR A 226 -1.84 11.63 10.55
CA TYR A 226 -3.09 10.90 10.54
C TYR A 226 -3.20 10.08 9.25
N ASN A 227 -3.23 8.76 9.41
CA ASN A 227 -3.47 7.83 8.30
C ASN A 227 -4.81 7.13 8.50
N LYS A 228 -5.50 6.81 7.39
CA LYS A 228 -6.70 5.97 7.40
C LYS A 228 -6.64 5.02 6.22
N TYR A 229 -6.90 3.73 6.49
CA TYR A 229 -6.94 2.69 5.47
C TYR A 229 -8.25 1.93 5.56
N GLN A 230 -8.86 1.69 4.39
CA GLN A 230 -10.07 0.89 4.25
C GLN A 230 -9.88 -0.04 3.05
N GLY A 231 -10.16 -1.32 3.23
CA GLY A 231 -10.04 -2.31 2.17
C GLY A 231 -11.04 -3.43 2.35
N SER A 232 -11.38 -4.08 1.24
CA SER A 232 -12.22 -5.28 1.25
C SER A 232 -11.88 -6.20 0.09
N ILE A 233 -12.06 -7.50 0.33
CA ILE A 233 -12.10 -8.55 -0.68
C ILE A 233 -13.37 -9.34 -0.36
N THR A 234 -14.35 -9.29 -1.26
CA THR A 234 -15.68 -9.84 -1.04
C THR A 234 -16.19 -10.56 -2.28
N ASN A 235 -17.24 -11.35 -2.10
CA ASN A 235 -17.93 -12.04 -3.17
C ASN A 235 -16.99 -12.85 -4.06
N ILE A 236 -16.05 -13.59 -3.43
CA ILE A 236 -15.12 -14.46 -4.15
C ILE A 236 -15.93 -15.59 -4.79
N SER A 237 -15.93 -15.65 -6.12
CA SER A 237 -16.77 -16.55 -6.89
C SER A 237 -15.94 -17.28 -7.94
N ALA A 238 -16.45 -18.43 -8.42
CA ALA A 238 -15.91 -19.15 -9.57
C ALA A 238 -17.03 -19.64 -10.48
N ASN A 239 -16.76 -19.76 -11.76
CA ASN A 239 -17.67 -20.43 -12.68
C ASN A 239 -17.51 -21.94 -12.53
N VAL A 240 -18.54 -22.58 -11.98
CA VAL A 240 -18.62 -24.04 -11.79
C VAL A 240 -19.86 -24.55 -12.53
N GLY A 241 -19.64 -25.40 -13.54
CA GLY A 241 -20.73 -25.94 -14.34
C GLY A 241 -21.48 -24.92 -15.18
N GLY A 242 -20.82 -23.85 -15.65
CA GLY A 242 -21.44 -22.78 -16.43
C GLY A 242 -22.09 -21.67 -15.59
N ASN A 243 -22.18 -21.83 -14.26
CA ASN A 243 -22.77 -20.86 -13.36
C ASN A 243 -21.70 -20.20 -12.49
N ASN A 244 -21.74 -18.87 -12.36
CA ASN A 244 -20.90 -18.15 -11.41
C ASN A 244 -21.47 -18.34 -10.00
N GLN A 245 -20.74 -19.03 -9.13
CA GLN A 245 -21.16 -19.38 -7.77
C GLN A 245 -20.23 -18.72 -6.76
N ASN A 246 -20.80 -18.12 -5.72
CA ASN A 246 -20.01 -17.68 -4.57
C ASN A 246 -19.33 -18.88 -3.91
N LEU A 247 -18.01 -18.82 -3.73
CA LEU A 247 -17.24 -19.98 -3.28
C LEU A 247 -17.48 -20.33 -1.80
N TYR A 248 -17.80 -19.35 -0.97
CA TYR A 248 -18.17 -19.62 0.42
C TYR A 248 -19.45 -20.48 0.47
N ASP A 249 -20.49 -20.09 -0.26
CA ASP A 249 -21.77 -20.81 -0.31
C ASP A 249 -21.61 -22.16 -1.00
N TYR A 250 -20.81 -22.22 -2.08
CA TYR A 250 -20.49 -23.47 -2.76
C TYR A 250 -19.83 -24.48 -1.82
N PHE A 251 -18.77 -24.08 -1.09
CA PHE A 251 -18.13 -24.98 -0.13
C PHE A 251 -19.05 -25.33 1.04
N GLN A 252 -19.86 -24.39 1.54
CA GLN A 252 -20.83 -24.65 2.60
C GLN A 252 -21.83 -25.73 2.18
N SER A 253 -22.35 -25.66 0.94
CA SER A 253 -23.29 -26.67 0.43
C SER A 253 -22.66 -28.05 0.36
N LYS A 254 -21.38 -28.15 -0.06
CA LYS A 254 -20.64 -29.41 -0.12
C LYS A 254 -20.31 -29.96 1.28
N VAL A 255 -19.97 -29.11 2.23
CA VAL A 255 -19.77 -29.49 3.64
C VAL A 255 -21.07 -30.10 4.20
N ASN A 256 -22.20 -29.47 3.94
CA ASN A 256 -23.51 -29.98 4.38
C ASN A 256 -23.81 -31.35 3.79
N ALA A 257 -23.63 -31.53 2.47
CA ALA A 257 -23.85 -32.80 1.80
C ALA A 257 -22.94 -33.94 2.32
N LEU A 258 -21.67 -33.62 2.60
CA LEU A 258 -20.75 -34.60 3.18
C LEU A 258 -21.14 -34.97 4.62
N ASN A 259 -21.57 -34.01 5.45
CA ASN A 259 -22.01 -34.27 6.80
C ASN A 259 -23.29 -35.11 6.84
N GLU A 260 -24.24 -34.88 5.93
CA GLU A 260 -25.45 -35.70 5.77
C GLU A 260 -25.08 -37.13 5.40
N LYS A 261 -24.17 -37.30 4.43
CA LYS A 261 -23.69 -38.63 4.02
C LYS A 261 -22.96 -39.37 5.15
N ALA A 262 -22.11 -38.64 5.91
CA ALA A 262 -21.42 -39.22 7.07
C ALA A 262 -22.41 -39.67 8.16
N SER A 263 -23.46 -38.90 8.39
CA SER A 263 -24.52 -39.22 9.34
C SER A 263 -25.32 -40.45 8.89
N ALA A 264 -25.67 -40.53 7.61
CA ALA A 264 -26.36 -41.70 7.03
C ALA A 264 -25.52 -42.98 7.18
N LEU A 265 -24.21 -42.93 6.88
CA LEU A 265 -23.30 -44.05 7.06
C LEU A 265 -23.17 -44.46 8.54
N GLN A 266 -23.16 -43.51 9.46
CA GLN A 266 -23.12 -43.78 10.87
C GLN A 266 -24.41 -44.48 11.36
N THR A 267 -25.59 -44.00 10.91
CA THR A 267 -26.87 -44.67 11.19
C THR A 267 -26.89 -46.09 10.67
N GLN A 268 -26.39 -46.30 9.44
CA GLN A 268 -26.27 -47.62 8.84
C GLN A 268 -25.33 -48.54 9.62
N ALA A 269 -24.22 -47.99 10.12
CA ALA A 269 -23.27 -48.71 10.97
C ALA A 269 -23.92 -49.20 12.29
N VAL A 270 -24.67 -48.31 12.94
CA VAL A 270 -25.38 -48.62 14.20
C VAL A 270 -26.44 -49.71 13.96
N ALA A 271 -27.24 -49.57 12.92
CA ALA A 271 -28.25 -50.58 12.56
C ALA A 271 -27.64 -51.98 12.26
N ALA A 272 -26.55 -52.00 11.50
CA ALA A 272 -25.83 -53.23 11.20
C ALA A 272 -25.21 -53.88 12.45
N GLN A 273 -24.64 -53.07 13.37
CA GLN A 273 -24.10 -53.54 14.65
C GLN A 273 -25.20 -54.11 15.55
N THR A 274 -26.35 -53.45 15.65
CA THR A 274 -27.50 -53.91 16.40
C THR A 274 -28.01 -55.25 15.88
N GLN A 275 -28.06 -55.44 14.56
CA GLN A 275 -28.44 -56.71 13.92
C GLN A 275 -27.42 -57.82 14.21
N ALA A 276 -26.11 -57.48 14.17
CA ALA A 276 -25.06 -58.42 14.53
C ALA A 276 -25.20 -58.93 15.96
N ASP A 277 -25.46 -58.01 16.90
CA ASP A 277 -25.61 -58.34 18.32
C ASP A 277 -26.88 -59.14 18.60
N ALA A 278 -27.98 -58.87 17.90
CA ALA A 278 -29.21 -59.65 17.97
C ALA A 278 -29.00 -61.11 17.51
N LEU A 279 -28.28 -61.26 16.36
CA LEU A 279 -27.96 -62.61 15.85
C LEU A 279 -27.03 -63.39 16.77
N ARG A 280 -26.07 -62.73 17.41
CA ARG A 280 -25.21 -63.35 18.44
C ARG A 280 -26.00 -63.79 19.67
N ALA A 281 -26.97 -62.99 20.09
CA ALA A 281 -27.86 -63.31 21.20
C ALA A 281 -28.72 -64.56 20.89
N GLN A 282 -29.26 -64.62 19.64
CA GLN A 282 -29.99 -65.83 19.17
C GLN A 282 -29.11 -67.08 19.09
N ALA A 283 -27.87 -66.91 18.57
CA ALA A 283 -26.89 -68.01 18.49
C ALA A 283 -26.56 -68.60 19.87
N ASN A 284 -26.53 -67.76 20.94
CA ASN A 284 -26.29 -68.19 22.30
C ASN A 284 -27.44 -68.97 22.93
N GLN A 285 -28.64 -68.81 22.41
CA GLN A 285 -29.85 -69.52 22.84
C GLN A 285 -30.12 -70.82 22.04
N THR A 286 -29.40 -71.02 20.91
CA THR A 286 -29.60 -72.13 20.01
C THR A 286 -28.75 -73.34 20.42
N THR A 287 -29.36 -74.54 20.57
CA THR A 287 -28.71 -75.79 20.96
C THR A 287 -28.17 -76.60 19.74
N ASP A 288 -28.73 -76.36 18.54
CA ASP A 288 -28.24 -76.98 17.30
C ASP A 288 -26.90 -76.36 16.84
N PRO A 289 -25.82 -77.13 16.75
CA PRO A 289 -24.50 -76.61 16.35
C PRO A 289 -24.47 -76.01 14.94
N THR A 290 -25.26 -76.54 14.00
CA THR A 290 -25.30 -76.08 12.62
C THR A 290 -26.03 -74.76 12.51
N ALA A 291 -27.18 -74.63 13.13
CA ALA A 291 -27.94 -73.39 13.20
C ALA A 291 -27.16 -72.28 13.94
N LYS A 292 -26.48 -72.63 15.01
CA LYS A 292 -25.58 -71.70 15.77
C LYS A 292 -24.46 -71.15 14.89
N ALA A 293 -23.78 -72.01 14.12
CA ALA A 293 -22.70 -71.62 13.21
C ALA A 293 -23.20 -70.66 12.10
N GLN A 294 -24.39 -70.91 11.56
CA GLN A 294 -25.01 -70.03 10.55
C GLN A 294 -25.36 -68.65 11.13
N LEU A 295 -25.90 -68.60 12.32
CA LEU A 295 -26.23 -67.34 13.01
C LEU A 295 -24.96 -66.51 13.32
N LEU A 296 -23.89 -67.15 13.77
CA LEU A 296 -22.60 -66.49 14.02
C LEU A 296 -21.99 -65.94 12.71
N ALA A 297 -21.99 -66.73 11.64
CA ALA A 297 -21.50 -66.29 10.33
C ALA A 297 -22.28 -65.07 9.79
N ALA A 298 -23.60 -65.08 9.93
CA ALA A 298 -24.43 -63.91 9.60
C ALA A 298 -24.12 -62.69 10.48
N ALA A 299 -23.95 -62.89 11.80
CA ALA A 299 -23.57 -61.83 12.72
C ALA A 299 -22.22 -61.18 12.34
N ASP A 300 -21.24 -61.99 11.97
CA ASP A 300 -19.92 -61.49 11.55
C ASP A 300 -19.98 -60.69 10.24
N GLN A 301 -20.85 -61.07 9.28
CA GLN A 301 -21.11 -60.26 8.08
C GLN A 301 -21.69 -58.89 8.42
N TYR A 302 -22.68 -58.82 9.29
CA TYR A 302 -23.26 -57.54 9.74
C TYR A 302 -22.23 -56.69 10.52
N ALA A 303 -21.45 -57.28 11.38
CA ALA A 303 -20.38 -56.59 12.12
C ALA A 303 -19.30 -56.04 11.18
N ALA A 304 -18.89 -56.80 10.18
CA ALA A 304 -17.97 -56.30 9.14
C ALA A 304 -18.58 -55.15 8.33
N GLY A 305 -19.88 -55.24 8.00
CA GLY A 305 -20.64 -54.13 7.40
C GLY A 305 -20.66 -52.87 8.25
N ALA A 306 -20.90 -53.03 9.56
CA ALA A 306 -20.89 -51.93 10.52
C ALA A 306 -19.51 -51.24 10.61
N GLN A 307 -18.43 -52.03 10.67
CA GLN A 307 -17.07 -51.48 10.69
C GLN A 307 -16.75 -50.70 9.39
N LYS A 308 -17.14 -51.27 8.21
CA LYS A 308 -16.95 -50.61 6.92
C LYS A 308 -17.71 -49.28 6.85
N ALA A 309 -18.97 -49.26 7.29
CA ALA A 309 -19.79 -48.04 7.32
C ALA A 309 -19.21 -46.97 8.28
N THR A 310 -18.72 -47.41 9.46
CA THR A 310 -18.05 -46.52 10.42
C THR A 310 -16.77 -45.91 9.84
N ALA A 311 -15.94 -46.70 9.18
CA ALA A 311 -14.73 -46.22 8.50
C ALA A 311 -15.08 -45.24 7.38
N GLY A 312 -16.12 -45.55 6.59
CA GLY A 312 -16.65 -44.64 5.57
C GLY A 312 -17.14 -43.30 6.12
N ALA A 313 -17.92 -43.36 7.21
CA ALA A 313 -18.39 -42.12 7.88
C ALA A 313 -17.23 -41.25 8.36
N LYS A 314 -16.18 -41.85 8.95
CA LYS A 314 -14.98 -41.13 9.39
C LYS A 314 -14.23 -40.46 8.23
N LEU A 315 -14.11 -41.17 7.09
CA LEU A 315 -13.44 -40.64 5.90
C LEU A 315 -14.22 -39.44 5.31
N VAL A 316 -15.54 -39.58 5.22
CA VAL A 316 -16.42 -38.50 4.69
C VAL A 316 -16.39 -37.27 5.60
N ARG A 317 -16.39 -37.44 6.93
CA ARG A 317 -16.24 -36.33 7.89
C ARG A 317 -14.90 -35.63 7.73
N ALA A 318 -13.81 -36.35 7.60
CA ALA A 318 -12.50 -35.76 7.33
C ALA A 318 -12.47 -34.93 6.03
N GLY A 319 -13.20 -35.35 5.02
CA GLY A 319 -13.41 -34.60 3.79
C GLY A 319 -14.22 -33.30 4.04
N ALA A 320 -15.26 -33.35 4.84
CA ALA A 320 -16.05 -32.19 5.23
C ALA A 320 -15.21 -31.15 6.01
N ASP A 321 -14.41 -31.60 6.99
CA ASP A 321 -13.53 -30.74 7.78
C ASP A 321 -12.48 -30.03 6.90
N LYS A 322 -11.95 -30.73 5.90
CA LYS A 322 -10.99 -30.15 4.95
C LYS A 322 -11.63 -29.06 4.10
N LEU A 323 -12.87 -29.29 3.63
CA LEU A 323 -13.65 -28.29 2.88
C LEU A 323 -14.02 -27.08 3.75
N ASP A 324 -14.40 -27.31 4.99
CA ASP A 324 -14.73 -26.24 5.94
C ASP A 324 -13.52 -25.32 6.16
N SER A 325 -12.33 -25.89 6.29
CA SER A 325 -11.08 -25.11 6.34
C SER A 325 -10.82 -24.32 5.04
N SER A 326 -11.23 -24.82 3.88
CA SER A 326 -11.11 -24.14 2.59
C SER A 326 -12.12 -23.01 2.45
N LYS A 327 -13.34 -23.19 2.96
CA LYS A 327 -14.39 -22.18 3.04
C LYS A 327 -13.92 -20.92 3.78
N GLU A 328 -13.23 -21.08 4.92
CA GLU A 328 -12.70 -19.94 5.67
C GLU A 328 -11.64 -19.13 4.89
N LYS A 329 -10.98 -19.73 3.89
CA LYS A 329 -10.03 -19.02 3.03
C LYS A 329 -10.70 -18.10 2.00
N VAL A 330 -11.94 -18.39 1.60
CA VAL A 330 -12.69 -17.61 0.60
C VAL A 330 -13.75 -16.69 1.22
N LYS A 331 -13.77 -16.58 2.54
CA LYS A 331 -14.65 -15.69 3.28
C LYS A 331 -14.33 -14.22 3.00
N ASP A 332 -15.37 -13.40 2.97
CA ASP A 332 -15.24 -11.95 2.88
C ASP A 332 -14.30 -11.40 3.95
N ARG A 333 -13.42 -10.46 3.55
CA ARG A 333 -12.43 -9.84 4.43
C ARG A 333 -12.49 -8.34 4.32
N TYR A 334 -12.34 -7.68 5.46
CA TYR A 334 -12.40 -6.24 5.59
C TYR A 334 -11.25 -5.72 6.43
N LEU A 335 -10.83 -4.50 6.10
CA LEU A 335 -9.89 -3.70 6.89
C LEU A 335 -10.46 -2.30 7.10
N GLU A 336 -10.49 -1.82 8.33
CA GLU A 336 -10.67 -0.42 8.68
C GLU A 336 -9.76 -0.07 9.84
N VAL A 337 -8.72 0.70 9.56
CA VAL A 337 -7.72 1.14 10.54
C VAL A 337 -7.38 2.61 10.32
N SER A 338 -7.16 3.32 11.40
CA SER A 338 -6.50 4.63 11.41
C SER A 338 -5.21 4.56 12.22
N GLN A 339 -4.27 5.44 11.91
CA GLN A 339 -3.00 5.55 12.61
C GLN A 339 -2.73 7.00 12.95
N ARG A 340 -2.12 7.25 14.11
CA ARG A 340 -1.78 8.60 14.58
C ARG A 340 -0.39 8.61 15.17
N GLY A 341 0.31 9.73 14.98
CA GLY A 341 1.61 9.98 15.57
C GLY A 341 1.97 11.44 15.51
N TRP A 342 2.97 11.84 16.27
CA TRP A 342 3.50 13.20 16.22
C TRP A 342 4.99 13.20 16.52
N GLY A 343 5.66 14.24 16.06
CA GLY A 343 7.08 14.43 16.29
C GLY A 343 7.52 15.87 16.00
N ILE A 344 8.74 16.19 16.40
CA ILE A 344 9.33 17.50 16.21
C ILE A 344 10.57 17.37 15.34
N THR A 345 10.67 18.22 14.30
CA THR A 345 11.82 18.37 13.40
C THR A 345 12.55 19.66 13.74
N PRO A 346 13.75 19.65 14.35
CA PRO A 346 14.59 20.83 14.41
C PRO A 346 15.03 21.26 13.01
N ILE A 347 15.20 22.58 12.79
CA ILE A 347 15.55 23.14 11.49
C ILE A 347 16.60 24.24 11.70
N LEU A 348 17.68 24.17 10.91
CA LEU A 348 18.71 25.19 10.84
C LEU A 348 18.80 25.74 9.41
N GLY A 349 19.12 27.01 9.28
CA GLY A 349 19.28 27.66 7.99
C GLY A 349 20.39 28.71 8.00
N ILE A 350 20.97 28.92 6.84
CA ILE A 350 21.94 30.00 6.57
C ILE A 350 21.65 30.57 5.18
N ASP A 351 21.75 31.87 5.04
CA ASP A 351 21.65 32.58 3.77
C ASP A 351 22.79 33.61 3.64
N TYR A 352 23.44 33.59 2.49
CA TYR A 352 24.54 34.48 2.16
C TYR A 352 24.34 35.11 0.79
N ARG A 353 24.23 36.42 0.77
CA ARG A 353 24.10 37.20 -0.47
C ARG A 353 25.34 38.06 -0.72
N THR A 354 25.80 38.07 -1.96
CA THR A 354 26.97 38.88 -2.36
C THR A 354 26.87 39.29 -3.84
N GLY A 355 26.92 40.61 -4.08
CA GLY A 355 26.73 41.17 -5.42
C GLY A 355 25.40 40.72 -6.03
N LYS A 356 25.47 39.96 -7.13
CA LYS A 356 24.31 39.38 -7.86
C LYS A 356 23.90 37.97 -7.40
N TRP A 357 24.61 37.40 -6.44
CA TRP A 357 24.41 36.06 -5.95
C TRP A 357 23.69 36.03 -4.61
N ASN A 358 22.81 35.02 -4.46
CA ASN A 358 22.31 34.57 -3.17
C ASN A 358 22.51 33.07 -3.04
N PHE A 359 23.09 32.60 -1.94
CA PHE A 359 23.32 31.22 -1.61
C PHE A 359 22.62 30.90 -0.30
N ALA A 360 21.94 29.76 -0.25
CA ALA A 360 21.31 29.31 0.98
C ALA A 360 21.48 27.82 1.21
N ALA A 361 21.48 27.46 2.49
CA ALA A 361 21.42 26.10 2.94
C ALA A 361 20.42 25.96 4.09
N ARG A 362 19.66 24.86 4.06
CA ARG A 362 18.74 24.47 5.11
C ARG A 362 18.95 23.02 5.47
N TYR A 363 19.01 22.71 6.77
CA TYR A 363 19.07 21.37 7.29
C TYR A 363 17.88 21.10 8.20
N GLU A 364 17.08 20.10 7.86
CA GLU A 364 16.01 19.55 8.70
C GLU A 364 16.48 18.23 9.28
N PHE A 365 16.43 18.08 10.59
CA PHE A 365 16.81 16.84 11.25
C PHE A 365 15.75 15.75 11.05
N THR A 366 16.15 14.48 11.13
CA THR A 366 15.21 13.35 11.11
C THR A 366 14.21 13.48 12.27
N THR A 367 12.93 13.42 11.94
CA THR A 367 11.87 13.37 12.97
C THR A 367 11.65 11.92 13.36
N LYS A 368 12.00 11.59 14.59
CA LYS A 368 11.80 10.22 15.14
C LYS A 368 10.46 10.15 15.84
N PHE A 369 9.60 9.22 15.41
CA PHE A 369 8.31 8.97 16.04
C PHE A 369 7.74 7.61 15.65
N ASN A 370 6.69 7.20 16.38
CA ASN A 370 5.89 6.03 16.04
C ASN A 370 4.47 6.46 15.67
N ILE A 371 3.80 5.64 14.88
CA ILE A 371 2.37 5.74 14.64
C ILE A 371 1.67 4.58 15.33
N GLU A 372 0.58 4.90 16.04
CA GLU A 372 -0.23 3.93 16.78
C GLU A 372 -1.46 3.52 15.96
N ASN A 373 -1.72 2.22 15.89
CA ASN A 373 -2.90 1.66 15.24
C ASN A 373 -4.14 1.86 16.11
N ASN A 374 -5.18 2.46 15.53
CA ASN A 374 -6.55 2.45 16.04
C ASN A 374 -7.40 1.64 15.06
N THR A 375 -7.61 0.38 15.39
CA THR A 375 -8.19 -0.63 14.50
C THR A 375 -9.63 -0.89 14.87
N LYS A 376 -10.55 -0.61 13.93
CA LYS A 376 -11.97 -0.93 14.07
C LYS A 376 -12.28 -2.33 13.58
N ARG A 377 -11.67 -2.74 12.47
CA ARG A 377 -11.79 -4.06 11.87
C ARG A 377 -10.51 -4.44 11.15
N ASP A 378 -10.00 -5.62 11.43
CA ASP A 378 -8.82 -6.18 10.75
C ASP A 378 -8.94 -7.69 10.61
N ASP A 379 -9.59 -8.14 9.55
CA ASP A 379 -9.67 -9.56 9.21
C ASP A 379 -8.32 -10.11 8.70
N THR A 380 -7.32 -9.22 8.52
CA THR A 380 -5.96 -9.58 8.06
C THR A 380 -4.99 -9.89 9.19
N LYS A 381 -5.30 -9.48 10.41
CA LYS A 381 -4.47 -9.62 11.63
C LYS A 381 -3.09 -8.96 11.54
N LYS A 382 -2.99 -7.85 10.78
CA LYS A 382 -1.72 -7.10 10.58
C LYS A 382 -1.66 -5.79 11.33
N TYR A 383 -2.82 -5.23 11.64
CA TYR A 383 -2.96 -3.94 12.31
C TYR A 383 -3.58 -4.14 13.69
N GLU A 384 -2.89 -4.88 14.55
CA GLU A 384 -3.33 -5.07 15.93
C GLU A 384 -3.53 -3.71 16.60
N ASN A 385 -4.67 -3.55 17.29
CA ASN A 385 -5.05 -2.29 17.92
C ASN A 385 -4.05 -1.91 19.04
N GLY A 386 -3.67 -0.63 19.09
CA GLY A 386 -2.72 -0.09 20.07
C GLY A 386 -1.25 -0.38 19.76
N VAL A 387 -0.93 -1.15 18.71
CA VAL A 387 0.46 -1.40 18.31
C VAL A 387 1.07 -0.16 17.69
N ASN A 388 2.27 0.20 18.17
CA ASN A 388 3.08 1.29 17.67
C ASN A 388 4.13 0.79 16.67
N THR A 389 4.19 1.45 15.49
CA THR A 389 5.18 1.15 14.46
C THR A 389 6.05 2.37 14.14
N PRO A 390 7.36 2.19 13.89
CA PRO A 390 8.22 3.30 13.48
C PRO A 390 7.76 3.89 12.14
N ASN A 391 7.75 5.23 12.07
CA ASN A 391 7.40 5.96 10.85
C ASN A 391 8.15 7.30 10.80
N ASP A 392 9.48 7.27 10.93
CA ASP A 392 10.32 8.45 10.97
C ASP A 392 10.20 9.27 9.67
N ILE A 393 10.23 10.59 9.77
CA ILE A 393 10.38 11.47 8.61
C ILE A 393 11.88 11.68 8.38
N PRO A 394 12.40 11.42 7.17
CA PRO A 394 13.82 11.59 6.88
C PRO A 394 14.28 13.03 7.05
N GLY A 395 15.52 13.21 7.49
CA GLY A 395 16.19 14.50 7.47
C GLY A 395 16.41 14.99 6.03
N ILE A 396 16.59 16.30 5.86
CA ILE A 396 16.74 16.94 4.55
C ILE A 396 17.89 17.95 4.61
N LEU A 397 18.86 17.83 3.70
CA LEU A 397 19.80 18.89 3.36
C LEU A 397 19.34 19.54 2.06
N ALA A 398 19.00 20.81 2.10
CA ALA A 398 18.59 21.61 0.94
C ALA A 398 19.63 22.71 0.69
N LEU A 399 20.14 22.77 -0.53
CA LEU A 399 21.09 23.78 -0.98
C LEU A 399 20.51 24.54 -2.16
N GLY A 400 20.74 25.85 -2.23
CA GLY A 400 20.25 26.65 -3.34
C GLY A 400 21.11 27.85 -3.65
N ALA A 401 21.07 28.25 -4.92
CA ALA A 401 21.70 29.46 -5.42
C ALA A 401 20.74 30.22 -6.34
N GLN A 402 20.77 31.54 -6.27
CA GLN A 402 20.12 32.44 -7.20
C GLN A 402 21.16 33.40 -7.76
N TYR A 403 21.08 33.69 -9.06
CA TYR A 403 21.90 34.67 -9.73
C TYR A 403 21.04 35.68 -10.50
N GLU A 404 21.29 36.95 -10.27
CA GLU A 404 20.64 38.05 -11.02
C GLU A 404 21.41 38.30 -12.32
N VAL A 405 20.96 37.67 -13.41
CA VAL A 405 21.55 37.84 -14.74
C VAL A 405 21.39 39.29 -15.21
N LEU A 406 20.16 39.76 -15.12
CA LEU A 406 19.74 41.17 -15.37
C LEU A 406 18.91 41.62 -14.17
N LYS A 407 18.71 42.95 -14.02
CA LYS A 407 17.89 43.50 -12.95
C LYS A 407 16.47 42.91 -12.89
N ASN A 408 15.97 42.43 -14.02
CA ASN A 408 14.65 41.85 -14.15
C ASN A 408 14.66 40.35 -14.51
N LEU A 409 15.83 39.68 -14.51
CA LEU A 409 15.95 38.26 -14.86
C LEU A 409 16.83 37.53 -13.85
N ARG A 410 16.28 36.54 -13.18
CA ARG A 410 16.95 35.70 -12.19
C ARG A 410 16.92 34.25 -12.63
N VAL A 411 18.03 33.55 -12.48
CA VAL A 411 18.15 32.10 -12.62
C VAL A 411 18.45 31.47 -11.27
N MET A 412 17.92 30.29 -11.04
CA MET A 412 18.02 29.58 -9.77
C MET A 412 18.38 28.13 -9.99
N ALA A 413 19.19 27.59 -9.08
CA ALA A 413 19.49 26.17 -9.00
C ALA A 413 19.34 25.68 -7.57
N GLY A 414 18.99 24.42 -7.39
CA GLY A 414 18.80 23.82 -6.07
C GLY A 414 19.16 22.33 -6.08
N TYR A 415 19.49 21.85 -4.90
CA TYR A 415 19.75 20.44 -4.63
C TYR A 415 19.17 20.06 -3.28
N ASN A 416 18.36 18.98 -3.23
CA ASN A 416 17.87 18.41 -1.99
C ASN A 416 18.39 16.97 -1.85
N HIS A 417 18.89 16.65 -0.66
CA HIS A 417 19.29 15.32 -0.25
C HIS A 417 18.43 14.88 0.93
N TYR A 418 17.70 13.79 0.76
CA TYR A 418 16.85 13.20 1.79
C TYR A 418 17.54 12.00 2.40
N PHE A 419 17.65 11.93 3.72
CA PHE A 419 18.30 10.85 4.45
C PHE A 419 17.33 9.68 4.70
N ASP A 420 16.71 9.15 3.62
CA ASP A 420 15.66 8.13 3.70
C ASP A 420 16.12 6.82 4.34
N LYS A 421 17.39 6.45 4.14
CA LYS A 421 17.98 5.22 4.71
C LYS A 421 18.14 5.27 6.22
N ASP A 422 18.18 6.48 6.79
CA ASP A 422 18.34 6.70 8.23
C ASP A 422 17.00 6.89 8.96
N ALA A 423 15.89 7.00 8.22
CA ALA A 423 14.54 7.11 8.74
C ALA A 423 13.94 5.73 8.94
N ARG A 424 13.72 5.32 10.19
CA ARG A 424 13.15 4.00 10.50
C ARG A 424 11.69 3.94 10.06
N MET A 425 11.35 2.88 9.36
CA MET A 425 10.01 2.60 8.89
C MET A 425 9.58 1.20 9.33
N ASP A 426 8.28 0.96 9.28
CA ASP A 426 7.72 -0.35 9.58
C ASP A 426 8.46 -1.47 8.83
N ASN A 427 8.77 -2.56 9.55
CA ASN A 427 9.54 -3.71 9.08
C ASN A 427 10.94 -3.36 8.52
N ASP A 428 11.52 -2.24 8.97
CA ASP A 428 12.85 -1.75 8.52
C ASP A 428 12.97 -1.65 6.99
N LYS A 429 11.88 -1.34 6.28
CA LYS A 429 11.83 -1.33 4.81
C LYS A 429 12.80 -0.33 4.16
N GLN A 430 13.22 0.73 4.89
CA GLN A 430 14.24 1.69 4.42
C GLN A 430 15.59 1.01 4.09
N ARG A 431 15.89 -0.15 4.67
CA ARG A 431 17.12 -0.91 4.38
C ARG A 431 17.17 -1.48 2.97
N PHE A 432 16.01 -1.60 2.29
CA PHE A 432 15.94 -2.03 0.89
C PHE A 432 16.28 -0.92 -0.10
N LEU A 433 16.44 0.33 0.35
CA LEU A 433 16.88 1.43 -0.49
C LEU A 433 18.37 1.29 -0.80
N LYS A 434 18.74 1.44 -2.08
CA LYS A 434 20.12 1.40 -2.54
C LYS A 434 20.89 2.67 -2.12
N HIS A 435 20.26 3.84 -2.28
CA HIS A 435 20.79 5.14 -1.88
C HIS A 435 19.66 6.06 -1.41
N ASN A 436 20.02 7.17 -0.78
CA ASN A 436 19.14 8.23 -0.38
C ASN A 436 18.51 8.93 -1.59
N THR A 437 17.33 9.54 -1.43
CA THR A 437 16.67 10.32 -2.47
C THR A 437 17.43 11.61 -2.72
N GLN A 438 17.53 11.99 -3.99
CA GLN A 438 18.19 13.21 -4.46
C GLN A 438 17.27 13.95 -5.42
N GLU A 439 17.26 15.28 -5.29
CA GLU A 439 16.53 16.17 -6.20
C GLU A 439 17.43 17.26 -6.74
N PHE A 440 17.34 17.47 -8.03
CA PHE A 440 18.01 18.56 -8.75
C PHE A 440 16.93 19.49 -9.28
N LEU A 441 17.05 20.78 -8.98
CA LEU A 441 16.06 21.80 -9.27
C LEU A 441 16.70 22.93 -10.04
N ALA A 442 15.99 23.45 -11.04
CA ALA A 442 16.38 24.64 -11.78
C ALA A 442 15.16 25.50 -12.09
N GLY A 443 15.36 26.79 -12.22
CA GLY A 443 14.28 27.70 -12.53
C GLY A 443 14.72 29.06 -12.99
N VAL A 444 13.78 29.80 -13.57
CA VAL A 444 13.96 31.16 -14.04
C VAL A 444 12.76 32.01 -13.62
N GLU A 445 13.02 33.26 -13.25
CA GLU A 445 12.01 34.30 -13.02
C GLU A 445 12.37 35.53 -13.83
N TRP A 446 11.36 36.04 -14.54
CA TRP A 446 11.48 37.23 -15.38
C TRP A 446 10.39 38.24 -15.05
N ASP A 447 10.80 39.42 -14.57
CA ASP A 447 9.92 40.56 -14.39
C ASP A 447 9.67 41.23 -15.75
N ILE A 448 8.55 40.90 -16.37
CA ILE A 448 8.15 41.47 -17.68
C ILE A 448 7.95 42.97 -17.53
N ASN A 449 7.38 43.38 -16.39
CA ASN A 449 7.16 44.75 -15.97
C ASN A 449 7.06 44.82 -14.45
N PRO A 450 6.96 46.02 -13.82
CA PRO A 450 6.89 46.16 -12.35
C PRO A 450 5.69 45.47 -11.68
N SER A 451 4.71 45.04 -12.45
CA SER A 451 3.49 44.39 -11.93
C SER A 451 3.38 42.90 -12.22
N VAL A 452 4.20 42.38 -13.13
CA VAL A 452 4.08 40.97 -13.58
C VAL A 452 5.45 40.30 -13.66
N THR A 453 5.62 39.26 -12.85
CA THR A 453 6.75 38.32 -12.95
C THR A 453 6.22 36.98 -13.49
N VAL A 454 6.83 36.47 -14.53
CA VAL A 454 6.60 35.10 -14.99
C VAL A 454 7.75 34.19 -14.56
N SER A 455 7.46 32.92 -14.35
CA SER A 455 8.49 31.95 -13.98
C SER A 455 8.19 30.56 -14.51
N ALA A 456 9.26 29.81 -14.70
CA ALA A 456 9.21 28.41 -15.02
C ALA A 456 10.35 27.65 -14.29
N GLY A 457 10.13 26.39 -13.97
CA GLY A 457 11.11 25.56 -13.34
C GLY A 457 10.96 24.09 -13.65
N GLY A 458 12.05 23.36 -13.45
CA GLY A 458 12.10 21.92 -13.58
C GLY A 458 12.73 21.26 -12.36
N GLN A 459 12.32 20.03 -12.09
CA GLN A 459 12.85 19.21 -11.01
C GLN A 459 13.05 17.78 -11.50
N ARG A 460 14.19 17.18 -11.14
CA ARG A 460 14.47 15.76 -11.31
C ARG A 460 14.58 15.12 -9.93
N THR A 461 13.74 14.12 -9.64
CA THR A 461 13.81 13.34 -8.39
C THR A 461 14.29 11.93 -8.69
N LEU A 462 15.33 11.48 -8.00
CA LEU A 462 15.94 10.16 -8.09
C LEU A 462 15.76 9.42 -6.77
N TYR A 463 14.95 8.36 -6.79
CA TYR A 463 14.75 7.50 -5.64
C TYR A 463 15.68 6.29 -5.69
N GLY A 464 16.24 5.91 -4.54
CA GLY A 464 17.15 4.78 -4.39
C GLY A 464 16.45 3.42 -4.35
N LEU A 465 15.57 3.11 -5.27
CA LEU A 465 14.67 1.96 -5.20
C LEU A 465 15.35 0.59 -5.36
N GLY A 466 16.56 0.53 -5.94
CA GLY A 466 17.30 -0.71 -6.13
C GLY A 466 16.51 -1.75 -6.94
N ASP A 467 16.31 -2.93 -6.37
CA ASP A 467 15.52 -4.03 -6.95
C ASP A 467 13.99 -3.92 -6.69
N GLY A 468 13.56 -2.83 -6.09
CA GLY A 468 12.14 -2.57 -5.82
C GLY A 468 11.56 -3.28 -4.60
N LYS A 469 12.37 -3.93 -3.75
CA LYS A 469 11.85 -4.54 -2.50
C LYS A 469 11.17 -3.54 -1.58
N TYR A 470 11.57 -2.27 -1.64
CA TYR A 470 10.90 -1.17 -0.93
C TYR A 470 9.45 -0.96 -1.39
N LEU A 471 9.16 -1.21 -2.68
CA LEU A 471 7.86 -0.93 -3.29
C LEU A 471 6.86 -2.06 -3.06
N THR A 472 5.62 -1.67 -2.81
CA THR A 472 4.45 -2.56 -2.81
C THR A 472 3.35 -1.92 -3.67
N ASP A 473 2.38 -2.69 -4.10
CA ASP A 473 1.22 -2.17 -4.82
C ASP A 473 0.37 -1.21 -3.96
N LEU A 474 0.47 -1.33 -2.65
CA LEU A 474 -0.15 -0.41 -1.68
C LEU A 474 0.60 0.91 -1.54
N SER A 475 1.92 0.89 -1.68
CA SER A 475 2.77 2.07 -1.48
C SER A 475 3.95 2.05 -2.44
N PHE A 476 3.89 2.90 -3.45
CA PHE A 476 4.97 3.05 -4.41
C PHE A 476 5.16 4.48 -4.88
N VAL A 477 6.38 4.77 -5.23
CA VAL A 477 6.84 5.99 -5.89
C VAL A 477 7.97 5.62 -6.82
N THR A 478 8.11 6.33 -7.92
CA THR A 478 9.19 6.08 -8.90
C THR A 478 9.88 7.39 -9.25
N SER A 479 11.11 7.33 -9.74
CA SER A 479 11.86 8.52 -10.15
C SER A 479 11.07 9.35 -11.16
N SER A 480 11.20 10.68 -11.10
CA SER A 480 10.28 11.57 -11.81
C SER A 480 10.96 12.83 -12.35
N TYR A 481 10.29 13.44 -13.31
CA TYR A 481 10.53 14.81 -13.78
C TYR A 481 9.29 15.65 -13.52
N SER A 482 9.47 16.83 -12.95
CA SER A 482 8.41 17.81 -12.77
C SER A 482 8.72 19.07 -13.54
N PHE A 483 7.68 19.69 -14.09
CA PHE A 483 7.77 20.99 -14.76
C PHE A 483 6.65 21.87 -14.23
N GLY A 484 7.00 23.10 -13.85
CA GLY A 484 6.07 24.09 -13.32
C GLY A 484 6.27 25.44 -13.98
N PHE A 485 5.20 26.18 -14.10
CA PHE A 485 5.20 27.55 -14.63
C PHE A 485 4.05 28.35 -14.05
N GLY A 486 4.16 29.66 -14.15
CA GLY A 486 3.13 30.56 -13.62
C GLY A 486 3.55 32.02 -13.57
N ALA A 487 2.75 32.80 -12.87
CA ALA A 487 2.95 34.23 -12.74
C ALA A 487 2.72 34.73 -11.31
N LYS A 488 3.44 35.77 -10.91
CA LYS A 488 3.18 36.64 -9.78
C LYS A 488 2.70 37.98 -10.30
N ILE A 489 1.52 38.42 -9.90
CA ILE A 489 0.84 39.61 -10.41
C ILE A 489 0.56 40.54 -9.27
N LYS A 490 1.03 41.80 -9.35
CA LYS A 490 0.72 42.84 -8.37
C LYS A 490 -0.74 43.26 -8.53
N VAL A 491 -1.56 42.98 -7.53
CA VAL A 491 -3.01 43.29 -7.53
C VAL A 491 -3.35 44.50 -6.66
N ALA A 492 -2.47 44.85 -5.72
CA ALA A 492 -2.55 46.07 -4.93
C ALA A 492 -1.15 46.60 -4.58
N LYS A 493 -1.04 47.74 -3.92
CA LYS A 493 0.25 48.34 -3.56
C LYS A 493 1.14 47.38 -2.78
N ASN A 494 0.54 46.59 -1.90
CA ASN A 494 1.18 45.67 -0.97
C ASN A 494 0.69 44.19 -1.15
N ALA A 495 0.05 43.84 -2.26
CA ALA A 495 -0.48 42.52 -2.46
C ALA A 495 -0.16 41.94 -3.86
N HIS A 496 0.22 40.69 -3.89
CA HIS A 496 0.56 39.95 -5.10
C HIS A 496 -0.22 38.66 -5.18
N LEU A 497 -0.87 38.42 -6.32
CA LEU A 497 -1.51 37.15 -6.67
C LEU A 497 -0.48 36.24 -7.34
N ASN A 498 -0.34 35.03 -6.86
CA ASN A 498 0.45 33.97 -7.49
C ASN A 498 -0.51 32.96 -8.14
N VAL A 499 -0.25 32.59 -9.40
CA VAL A 499 -0.96 31.52 -10.10
C VAL A 499 0.09 30.59 -10.69
N ALA A 500 -0.09 29.29 -10.51
CA ALA A 500 0.86 28.31 -11.02
C ALA A 500 0.16 27.00 -11.42
N TYR A 501 0.76 26.35 -12.39
CA TYR A 501 0.47 24.97 -12.72
C TYR A 501 1.78 24.20 -12.80
N PHE A 502 1.79 22.99 -12.22
CA PHE A 502 2.85 22.04 -12.48
C PHE A 502 2.32 20.63 -12.69
N PHE A 503 3.12 19.83 -13.37
CA PHE A 503 2.86 18.42 -13.54
C PHE A 503 4.14 17.61 -13.31
N THR A 504 3.96 16.36 -12.89
CA THR A 504 5.05 15.39 -12.68
C THR A 504 4.78 14.14 -13.50
N ASN A 505 5.76 13.75 -14.30
CA ASN A 505 5.81 12.49 -15.01
C ASN A 505 6.76 11.53 -14.25
N TYR A 506 6.24 10.38 -13.89
CA TYR A 506 6.99 9.35 -13.20
C TYR A 506 7.50 8.32 -14.20
N SER A 507 8.77 7.93 -14.07
CA SER A 507 9.34 6.86 -14.88
C SER A 507 8.71 5.53 -14.49
N ASN A 508 8.46 4.66 -15.46
CA ASN A 508 8.03 3.31 -15.18
C ASN A 508 9.11 2.57 -14.37
N PHE A 509 8.70 1.87 -13.33
CA PHE A 509 9.58 1.02 -12.55
C PHE A 509 9.09 -0.42 -12.62
N LYS A 510 9.90 -1.31 -13.22
CA LYS A 510 9.62 -2.75 -13.31
C LYS A 510 10.23 -3.45 -12.10
N LYS A 511 9.39 -4.13 -11.34
CA LYS A 511 9.77 -5.01 -10.24
C LYS A 511 9.48 -6.46 -10.61
N GLU A 512 10.51 -7.30 -10.59
CA GLU A 512 10.40 -8.74 -10.78
C GLU A 512 10.76 -9.44 -9.47
N TYR A 513 9.94 -10.41 -9.09
CA TYR A 513 10.19 -11.16 -7.86
C TYR A 513 9.52 -12.53 -7.88
N ASP A 514 10.17 -13.48 -7.25
CA ASP A 514 9.61 -14.81 -7.04
C ASP A 514 8.75 -14.81 -5.77
N GLY A 515 7.76 -15.69 -5.78
CA GLY A 515 6.88 -15.92 -4.65
C GLY A 515 6.49 -17.40 -4.57
N ALA A 516 5.64 -17.71 -3.61
CA ALA A 516 5.06 -19.03 -3.49
C ALA A 516 3.61 -18.96 -2.99
N ILE A 517 2.75 -19.84 -3.49
CA ILE A 517 1.36 -19.99 -3.06
C ILE A 517 1.16 -21.39 -2.49
N GLU A 518 0.48 -21.47 -1.35
CA GLU A 518 0.07 -22.75 -0.77
C GLU A 518 -1.01 -23.42 -1.63
N ALA A 519 -0.70 -24.61 -2.13
CA ALA A 519 -1.55 -25.40 -3.03
C ALA A 519 -2.09 -26.69 -2.37
N GLY A 520 -2.21 -26.69 -1.05
CA GLY A 520 -2.69 -27.83 -0.27
C GLY A 520 -1.64 -28.39 0.67
N GLN A 521 -1.72 -29.68 0.96
CA GLN A 521 -0.76 -30.40 1.80
C GLN A 521 -0.19 -31.61 1.03
N GLU A 522 1.06 -31.93 1.30
CA GLU A 522 1.73 -33.11 0.78
C GLU A 522 2.32 -33.94 1.92
N GLN A 523 2.39 -35.26 1.70
CA GLN A 523 3.05 -36.15 2.63
C GLN A 523 4.55 -36.08 2.42
N VAL A 524 5.28 -35.80 3.49
CA VAL A 524 6.75 -35.80 3.49
C VAL A 524 7.24 -36.83 4.49
N THR A 525 8.00 -37.81 3.98
CA THR A 525 8.66 -38.80 4.84
C THR A 525 9.93 -38.18 5.41
N GLN A 526 9.98 -38.04 6.73
CA GLN A 526 11.15 -37.53 7.44
C GLN A 526 12.30 -38.56 7.39
N PRO A 527 13.56 -38.17 7.57
CA PRO A 527 14.71 -39.09 7.58
C PRO A 527 14.60 -40.23 8.61
N ASN A 528 13.78 -40.05 9.65
CA ASN A 528 13.49 -41.05 10.67
C ASN A 528 12.33 -42.01 10.29
N GLY A 529 11.84 -41.95 9.05
CA GLY A 529 10.71 -42.75 8.58
C GLY A 529 9.31 -42.24 8.96
N THR A 530 9.21 -41.16 9.75
CA THR A 530 7.92 -40.59 10.14
C THR A 530 7.30 -39.82 8.96
N VAL A 531 6.05 -40.11 8.61
CA VAL A 531 5.29 -39.38 7.59
C VAL A 531 4.59 -38.17 8.24
N THR A 532 4.88 -36.97 7.75
CA THR A 532 4.24 -35.73 8.19
C THR A 532 3.55 -35.04 7.02
N MET A 533 2.41 -34.38 7.29
CA MET A 533 1.75 -33.51 6.32
C MET A 533 2.40 -32.12 6.35
N GLN A 534 2.91 -31.69 5.22
CA GLN A 534 3.50 -30.35 5.07
C GLN A 534 2.74 -29.54 4.02
N PRO A 535 2.71 -28.19 4.14
CA PRO A 535 2.11 -27.34 3.10
C PRO A 535 2.82 -27.57 1.76
N LYS A 536 2.06 -27.96 0.74
CA LYS A 536 2.52 -27.97 -0.64
C LYS A 536 2.49 -26.55 -1.16
N THR A 537 3.60 -26.06 -1.70
CA THR A 537 3.68 -24.72 -2.29
C THR A 537 3.99 -24.81 -3.78
N LEU A 538 3.39 -23.90 -4.55
CA LEU A 538 3.74 -23.68 -5.96
C LEU A 538 4.55 -22.39 -6.06
N ALA A 539 5.71 -22.46 -6.68
CA ALA A 539 6.51 -21.28 -7.00
C ALA A 539 5.76 -20.39 -8.00
N THR A 540 5.88 -19.08 -7.81
CA THR A 540 5.25 -18.08 -8.68
C THR A 540 6.27 -17.08 -9.17
N LYS A 541 6.06 -16.55 -10.38
CA LYS A 541 6.82 -15.43 -10.92
C LYS A 541 5.90 -14.22 -11.05
N ASN A 542 6.36 -13.09 -10.55
CA ASN A 542 5.59 -11.86 -10.50
C ASN A 542 6.36 -10.73 -11.17
N THR A 543 5.66 -9.94 -11.97
CA THR A 543 6.16 -8.69 -12.53
C THR A 543 5.16 -7.60 -12.26
N ASP A 544 5.57 -6.54 -11.58
CA ASP A 544 4.77 -5.33 -11.37
C ASP A 544 5.47 -4.14 -12.02
N ILE A 545 4.77 -3.42 -12.88
CA ILE A 545 5.22 -2.17 -13.49
C ILE A 545 4.43 -1.03 -12.85
N PHE A 546 5.14 -0.18 -12.10
CA PHE A 546 4.58 0.95 -11.37
C PHE A 546 4.78 2.25 -12.16
N THR A 547 3.74 3.07 -12.27
CA THR A 547 3.83 4.46 -12.74
C THR A 547 2.82 5.35 -12.05
N ARG A 548 3.00 6.67 -12.18
CA ARG A 548 2.13 7.68 -11.57
C ARG A 548 2.06 8.91 -12.46
N THR A 549 1.02 9.72 -12.27
CA THR A 549 0.96 11.10 -12.75
C THR A 549 0.60 12.02 -11.58
N ASN A 550 1.00 13.28 -11.67
CA ASN A 550 0.59 14.31 -10.72
C ASN A 550 0.38 15.63 -11.48
N LYS A 551 -0.73 16.30 -11.21
CA LYS A 551 -1.09 17.60 -11.79
C LYS A 551 -1.57 18.50 -10.66
N VAL A 552 -1.03 19.70 -10.59
CA VAL A 552 -1.33 20.66 -9.52
C VAL A 552 -1.60 22.04 -10.12
N LEU A 553 -2.77 22.57 -9.82
CA LEU A 553 -3.12 23.96 -10.05
C LEU A 553 -3.09 24.69 -8.73
N GLY A 554 -2.43 25.84 -8.66
CA GLY A 554 -2.30 26.61 -7.43
C GLY A 554 -2.62 28.10 -7.60
N VAL A 555 -3.22 28.66 -6.56
CA VAL A 555 -3.47 30.10 -6.42
C VAL A 555 -3.02 30.53 -5.02
N GLY A 556 -2.30 31.63 -4.92
CA GLY A 556 -1.81 32.18 -3.64
C GLY A 556 -1.86 33.69 -3.63
N LEU A 557 -1.89 34.24 -2.43
CA LEU A 557 -1.88 35.68 -2.18
C LEU A 557 -0.76 36.01 -1.19
N ASP A 558 0.18 36.85 -1.61
CA ASP A 558 1.23 37.41 -0.77
C ASP A 558 0.84 38.85 -0.40
N ILE A 559 0.93 39.21 0.87
CA ILE A 559 0.60 40.55 1.40
C ILE A 559 1.73 41.03 2.31
N ASP A 560 2.16 42.25 2.10
CA ASP A 560 3.17 42.95 2.88
C ASP A 560 2.50 44.13 3.63
N PHE A 561 2.73 44.32 4.95
CA PHE A 561 2.12 45.34 5.81
C PHE A 561 3.16 46.26 6.40
#